data_ac6934c0516c3478a64874ba2f712642
#
_entry.id   ac6934c0516c3478a64874ba2f712642
#
_cell.length_a   1.000
_cell.length_b   1.000
_cell.length_c   1.000
_cell.angle_alpha   90.00
_cell.angle_beta   90.00
_cell.angle_gamma   90.00
#
_symmetry.space_group_name_H-M   'P 1'
#
loop_
_entity.id
_entity.type
_entity.pdbx_description
1 polymer ?
#
loop_
_entity_poly.entity_id
_entity_poly.type
_entity_poly.pdbx_seq_one_letter_code
_entity_poly.pdbx_strand_id
1 'polypeptide(L)'
;ENMNKRQKILIVDDAKFNRDILKEFLGETYDYLEAENGNQAIQMIGENIGIDLMLLDINMPQMNGFEVLEIMKRSQCIDETPVIMISSEESVDAMRKAYEMGITDYITRPFDSVIVKKRVQNTLELYANQKRLINVVVD
;
A
#
# COMPACT_ATOMS: atom_id res chain seq x y z
N GLU A 1 1.10 -9.17 24.21
CA GLU A 1 0.45 -8.13 23.97
C GLU A 1 0.78 -7.18 22.91
N ASN A 2 -0.07 -7.09 21.97
CA ASN A 2 0.15 -6.28 20.80
C ASN A 2 -0.76 -5.06 20.76
N MET A 3 -1.32 -4.70 21.91
CA MET A 3 -2.26 -3.59 21.95
C MET A 3 -1.63 -2.28 21.55
N ASN A 4 -0.34 -2.12 21.80
CA ASN A 4 0.36 -0.89 21.48
C ASN A 4 1.16 -0.97 20.20
N LYS A 5 1.05 -2.08 19.49
CA LYS A 5 1.77 -2.23 18.24
C LYS A 5 1.14 -1.36 17.18
N ARG A 6 1.95 -0.49 16.59
CA ARG A 6 1.47 0.41 15.55
C ARG A 6 1.47 -0.30 14.20
N GLN A 7 0.49 0.03 13.38
CA GLN A 7 0.45 -0.51 12.03
C GLN A 7 1.52 0.17 11.18
N LYS A 8 2.07 -0.58 10.25
CA LYS A 8 3.22 -0.16 9.46
C LYS A 8 2.81 0.04 8.02
N ILE A 9 3.07 1.22 7.49
CA ILE A 9 2.70 1.58 6.11
C ILE A 9 3.98 1.82 5.31
N LEU A 10 4.09 1.11 4.18
CA LEU A 10 5.19 1.33 3.23
C LEU A 10 4.71 2.29 2.16
N ILE A 11 5.41 3.40 2.00
CA ILE A 11 5.10 4.40 0.97
C ILE A 11 6.14 4.30 -0.12
N VAL A 12 5.69 3.98 -1.34
CA VAL A 12 6.57 3.79 -2.49
C VAL A 12 6.30 4.90 -3.50
N ASP A 13 7.24 5.81 -3.63
CA ASP A 13 7.12 6.96 -4.54
C ASP A 13 8.54 7.50 -4.73
N ASP A 14 8.91 7.83 -5.96
CA ASP A 14 10.25 8.32 -6.21
C ASP A 14 10.47 9.76 -5.75
N ALA A 15 9.40 10.50 -5.47
CA ALA A 15 9.48 11.89 -5.03
C ALA A 15 9.32 11.98 -3.51
N LYS A 16 10.36 12.46 -2.83
CA LYS A 16 10.30 12.61 -1.38
C LYS A 16 9.16 13.53 -0.96
N PHE A 17 8.89 14.57 -1.75
CA PHE A 17 7.81 15.50 -1.45
C PHE A 17 6.46 14.78 -1.34
N ASN A 18 6.20 13.86 -2.25
CA ASN A 18 4.95 13.09 -2.23
C ASN A 18 4.87 12.19 -1.01
N ARG A 19 5.99 11.54 -0.66
CA ARG A 19 6.01 10.68 0.52
C ARG A 19 5.75 11.49 1.79
N ASP A 20 6.35 12.68 1.88
CA ASP A 20 6.17 13.54 3.05
C ASP A 20 4.72 14.02 3.17
N ILE A 21 4.08 14.35 2.04
CA ILE A 21 2.68 14.78 2.06
C ILE A 21 1.79 13.66 2.58
N LEU A 22 2.01 12.45 2.12
CA LEU A 22 1.18 11.31 2.56
C LEU A 22 1.36 11.06 4.06
N LYS A 23 2.57 11.16 4.57
CA LYS A 23 2.79 10.99 6.00
C LYS A 23 2.10 12.11 6.79
N GLU A 24 2.13 13.32 6.26
CA GLU A 24 1.46 14.44 6.90
C GLU A 24 -0.04 14.20 6.98
N PHE A 25 -0.64 13.74 5.88
CA PHE A 25 -2.08 13.48 5.84
C PHE A 25 -2.48 12.35 6.78
N LEU A 26 -1.66 11.32 6.89
CA LEU A 26 -2.00 10.14 7.67
C LEU A 26 -1.71 10.30 9.16
N GLY A 27 -0.75 11.17 9.50
CA GLY A 27 -0.51 11.51 10.90
C GLY A 27 0.49 10.59 11.58
N GLU A 28 0.52 10.67 12.91
CA GLU A 28 1.56 10.06 13.71
C GLU A 28 1.16 8.73 14.34
N THR A 29 0.00 8.20 13.98
CA THR A 29 -0.46 6.95 14.58
C THR A 29 0.15 5.71 13.92
N TYR A 30 0.79 5.86 12.78
CA TYR A 30 1.39 4.75 12.04
C TYR A 30 2.91 4.84 12.06
N ASP A 31 3.54 3.68 11.89
CA ASP A 31 4.96 3.64 11.58
C ASP A 31 5.11 3.62 10.07
N TYR A 32 6.09 4.33 9.55
CA TYR A 32 6.26 4.46 8.10
C TYR A 32 7.59 3.90 7.65
N LEU A 33 7.54 3.22 6.51
CA LEU A 33 8.72 2.85 5.74
C LEU A 33 8.60 3.54 4.39
N GLU A 34 9.72 3.86 3.78
CA GLU A 34 9.72 4.56 2.50
C GLU A 34 10.61 3.84 1.51
N ALA A 35 10.14 3.74 0.29
CA ALA A 35 10.92 3.22 -0.82
C ALA A 35 10.88 4.24 -1.95
N GLU A 36 12.03 4.49 -2.56
CA GLU A 36 12.16 5.47 -3.64
C GLU A 36 11.93 4.86 -5.01
N ASN A 37 11.88 3.55 -5.09
CA ASN A 37 11.71 2.86 -6.36
C ASN A 37 11.17 1.46 -6.10
N GLY A 38 10.79 0.80 -7.21
CA GLY A 38 10.19 -0.52 -7.11
C GLY A 38 11.11 -1.58 -6.54
N ASN A 39 12.40 -1.50 -6.85
CA ASN A 39 13.36 -2.48 -6.35
C ASN A 39 13.47 -2.42 -4.84
N GLN A 40 13.52 -1.21 -4.27
CA GLN A 40 13.55 -1.06 -2.82
C GLN A 40 12.28 -1.61 -2.19
N ALA A 41 11.13 -1.35 -2.83
CA ALA A 41 9.84 -1.83 -2.30
C ALA A 41 9.82 -3.35 -2.25
N ILE A 42 10.23 -3.99 -3.34
CA ILE A 42 10.25 -5.45 -3.41
C ILE A 42 11.19 -6.02 -2.36
N GLN A 43 12.34 -5.41 -2.17
CA GLN A 43 13.27 -5.86 -1.16
C GLN A 43 12.68 -5.78 0.24
N MET A 44 12.02 -4.67 0.54
CA MET A 44 11.41 -4.48 1.86
C MET A 44 10.29 -5.48 2.12
N ILE A 45 9.48 -5.76 1.10
CA ILE A 45 8.42 -6.76 1.23
C ILE A 45 9.02 -8.14 1.48
N GLY A 46 10.11 -8.45 0.79
CA GLY A 46 10.78 -9.75 0.94
C GLY A 46 11.39 -9.97 2.30
N GLU A 47 11.69 -8.89 3.02
CA GLU A 47 12.25 -9.00 4.36
C GLU A 47 11.23 -9.40 5.41
N ASN A 48 9.97 -9.43 5.04
CA ASN A 48 8.89 -9.89 5.93
C ASN A 48 8.88 -9.12 7.26
N ILE A 49 8.91 -7.81 7.18
CA ILE A 49 9.04 -6.96 8.35
C ILE A 49 7.69 -6.46 8.88
N GLY A 50 6.59 -7.11 8.48
CA GLY A 50 5.29 -6.80 9.03
C GLY A 50 4.63 -5.57 8.44
N ILE A 51 4.73 -5.39 7.13
CA ILE A 51 4.07 -4.28 6.45
C ILE A 51 2.58 -4.56 6.39
N ASP A 52 1.78 -3.62 6.90
CA ASP A 52 0.33 -3.76 6.96
C ASP A 52 -0.38 -3.18 5.74
N LEU A 53 0.27 -2.27 5.03
CA LEU A 53 -0.32 -1.63 3.86
C LEU A 53 0.78 -1.01 3.02
N MET A 54 0.63 -1.08 1.70
CA MET A 54 1.54 -0.39 0.78
C MET A 54 0.78 0.67 0.01
N LEU A 55 1.32 1.89 -0.02
CA LEU A 55 0.87 2.95 -0.92
C LEU A 55 1.86 2.98 -2.06
N LEU A 56 1.39 2.74 -3.28
CA LEU A 56 2.27 2.47 -4.41
C LEU A 56 2.00 3.42 -5.57
N ASP A 57 2.98 4.23 -5.90
CA ASP A 57 2.91 5.11 -7.08
C ASP A 57 3.06 4.29 -8.36
N ILE A 58 2.26 4.63 -9.38
CA ILE A 58 2.38 3.96 -10.67
C ILE A 58 3.62 4.45 -11.41
N ASN A 59 3.83 5.76 -11.44
CA ASN A 59 4.83 6.36 -12.34
C ASN A 59 6.15 6.55 -11.63
N MET A 60 7.01 5.56 -11.77
CA MET A 60 8.37 5.59 -11.23
C MET A 60 9.34 5.16 -12.32
N PRO A 61 10.58 5.68 -12.28
CA PRO A 61 11.57 5.27 -13.27
C PRO A 61 12.01 3.83 -13.05
N GLN A 62 12.43 3.17 -14.11
CA GLN A 62 12.99 1.82 -14.11
C GLN A 62 11.95 0.73 -13.85
N MET A 63 11.29 0.75 -12.70
CA MET A 63 10.25 -0.23 -12.38
C MET A 63 9.02 0.55 -11.91
N ASN A 64 7.96 0.54 -12.72
CA ASN A 64 6.74 1.26 -12.38
C ASN A 64 5.88 0.42 -11.44
N GLY A 65 4.77 1.03 -10.98
CA GLY A 65 3.91 0.38 -10.00
C GLY A 65 3.28 -0.91 -10.50
N PHE A 66 2.95 -0.99 -11.79
CA PHE A 66 2.38 -2.22 -12.33
C PHE A 66 3.39 -3.36 -12.30
N GLU A 67 4.67 -3.05 -12.54
CA GLU A 67 5.71 -4.07 -12.48
C GLU A 67 5.93 -4.56 -11.06
N VAL A 68 5.81 -3.67 -10.07
CA VAL A 68 5.86 -4.08 -8.66
C VAL A 68 4.72 -5.03 -8.35
N LEU A 69 3.50 -4.71 -8.81
CA LEU A 69 2.34 -5.57 -8.59
C LEU A 69 2.52 -6.93 -9.24
N GLU A 70 3.11 -6.96 -10.43
CA GLU A 70 3.35 -8.20 -11.12
C GLU A 70 4.23 -9.13 -10.29
N ILE A 71 5.29 -8.60 -9.72
CA ILE A 71 6.21 -9.38 -8.88
C ILE A 71 5.49 -9.85 -7.62
N MET A 72 4.72 -8.97 -6.99
CA MET A 72 3.98 -9.34 -5.79
C MET A 72 2.96 -10.43 -6.06
N LYS A 73 2.31 -10.38 -7.23
CA LYS A 73 1.32 -11.39 -7.59
C LYS A 73 1.99 -12.73 -7.83
N ARG A 74 3.14 -12.75 -8.51
CA ARG A 74 3.85 -13.99 -8.77
C ARG A 74 4.36 -14.65 -7.51
N SER A 75 4.79 -13.85 -6.55
CA SER A 75 5.30 -14.36 -5.29
C SER A 75 4.20 -14.54 -4.25
N GLN A 76 2.95 -14.22 -4.59
CA GLN A 76 1.77 -14.34 -3.73
C GLN A 76 1.79 -13.38 -2.54
N CYS A 77 2.69 -12.41 -2.51
CA CYS A 77 2.72 -11.41 -1.46
C CYS A 77 1.51 -10.49 -1.49
N ILE A 78 0.90 -10.35 -2.67
CA ILE A 78 -0.21 -9.41 -2.82
C ILE A 78 -1.43 -9.84 -2.00
N ASP A 79 -1.55 -11.13 -1.71
CA ASP A 79 -2.67 -11.62 -0.91
C ASP A 79 -2.50 -11.28 0.56
N GLU A 80 -1.29 -11.02 0.99
CA GLU A 80 -1.00 -10.76 2.41
C GLU A 80 -0.82 -9.28 2.72
N THR A 81 -0.47 -8.49 1.71
CA THR A 81 -0.20 -7.06 1.91
C THR A 81 -1.11 -6.26 0.99
N PRO A 82 -2.12 -5.60 1.57
CA PRO A 82 -3.02 -4.78 0.74
C PRO A 82 -2.26 -3.63 0.12
N VAL A 83 -2.65 -3.29 -1.11
CA VAL A 83 -2.02 -2.22 -1.88
C VAL A 83 -3.06 -1.19 -2.28
N ILE A 84 -2.80 0.07 -1.97
CA ILE A 84 -3.56 1.19 -2.52
C ILE A 84 -2.66 1.84 -3.55
N MET A 85 -3.11 1.88 -4.80
CA MET A 85 -2.31 2.46 -5.86
C MET A 85 -2.60 3.96 -5.98
N ILE A 86 -1.55 4.73 -6.20
CA ILE A 86 -1.64 6.18 -6.26
C ILE A 86 -1.11 6.65 -7.61
N SER A 87 -1.85 7.55 -8.27
CA SER A 87 -1.42 8.00 -9.58
C SER A 87 -2.14 9.26 -10.00
N SER A 88 -1.52 10.03 -10.90
CA SER A 88 -2.21 11.08 -11.62
C SER A 88 -2.95 10.53 -12.84
N GLU A 89 -2.83 9.23 -13.09
CA GLU A 89 -3.48 8.57 -14.20
C GLU A 89 -4.96 8.37 -13.88
N GLU A 90 -5.85 8.97 -14.71
CA GLU A 90 -7.28 8.86 -14.46
C GLU A 90 -7.97 7.92 -15.45
N SER A 91 -7.20 7.20 -16.25
CA SER A 91 -7.73 6.28 -17.23
C SER A 91 -8.48 5.14 -16.55
N VAL A 92 -9.70 4.88 -17.02
CA VAL A 92 -10.48 3.74 -16.53
C VAL A 92 -9.74 2.44 -16.80
N ASP A 93 -9.04 2.37 -17.94
CA ASP A 93 -8.29 1.17 -18.28
C ASP A 93 -7.15 0.90 -17.30
N ALA A 94 -6.43 1.94 -16.90
CA ALA A 94 -5.36 1.79 -15.92
C ALA A 94 -5.90 1.35 -14.57
N MET A 95 -7.01 1.94 -14.15
CA MET A 95 -7.64 1.56 -12.88
C MET A 95 -8.11 0.12 -12.91
N ARG A 96 -8.77 -0.28 -14.02
CA ARG A 96 -9.24 -1.66 -14.16
C ARG A 96 -8.07 -2.64 -14.12
N LYS A 97 -6.99 -2.31 -14.82
CA LYS A 97 -5.81 -3.17 -14.82
C LYS A 97 -5.27 -3.35 -13.41
N ALA A 98 -5.18 -2.25 -12.65
CA ALA A 98 -4.66 -2.31 -11.29
C ALA A 98 -5.53 -3.21 -10.40
N TYR A 99 -6.85 -3.05 -10.48
CA TYR A 99 -7.74 -3.89 -9.68
C TYR A 99 -7.65 -5.36 -10.09
N GLU A 100 -7.51 -5.63 -11.38
CA GLU A 100 -7.34 -7.00 -11.84
C GLU A 100 -6.03 -7.61 -11.36
N MET A 101 -5.04 -6.78 -11.10
CA MET A 101 -3.76 -7.25 -10.56
C MET A 101 -3.77 -7.38 -9.04
N GLY A 102 -4.87 -7.02 -8.39
CA GLY A 102 -5.05 -7.34 -6.99
C GLY A 102 -4.93 -6.18 -6.02
N ILE A 103 -4.98 -4.93 -6.49
CA ILE A 103 -4.97 -3.82 -5.54
C ILE A 103 -6.28 -3.73 -4.79
N THR A 104 -6.23 -3.11 -3.63
CA THR A 104 -7.42 -2.94 -2.79
C THR A 104 -8.17 -1.66 -3.12
N ASP A 105 -7.45 -0.59 -3.47
CA ASP A 105 -8.06 0.69 -3.73
C ASP A 105 -7.13 1.54 -4.59
N TYR A 106 -7.64 2.67 -5.08
CA TYR A 106 -6.94 3.53 -6.03
C TYR A 106 -7.19 4.99 -5.63
N ILE A 107 -6.14 5.78 -5.55
CA ILE A 107 -6.23 7.20 -5.20
C ILE A 107 -5.60 8.02 -6.32
N THR A 108 -6.32 9.05 -6.80
CA THR A 108 -5.79 9.93 -7.83
C THR A 108 -5.20 11.19 -7.22
N ARG A 109 -4.20 11.74 -7.89
CA ARG A 109 -3.66 13.05 -7.53
C ARG A 109 -4.46 14.15 -8.22
N PRO A 110 -4.56 15.33 -7.63
CA PRO A 110 -3.95 15.73 -6.36
C PRO A 110 -4.66 15.11 -5.17
N PHE A 111 -3.91 14.92 -4.08
CA PHE A 111 -4.44 14.23 -2.91
C PHE A 111 -5.43 15.08 -2.15
N ASP A 112 -6.52 14.44 -1.72
CA ASP A 112 -7.43 15.01 -0.73
C ASP A 112 -7.15 14.30 0.59
N SER A 113 -6.85 15.05 1.64
CA SER A 113 -6.42 14.45 2.90
C SER A 113 -7.49 13.56 3.53
N VAL A 114 -8.76 13.95 3.40
CA VAL A 114 -9.85 13.16 3.97
C VAL A 114 -9.99 11.84 3.23
N ILE A 115 -9.92 11.87 1.90
CA ILE A 115 -10.04 10.65 1.10
C ILE A 115 -8.88 9.72 1.37
N VAL A 116 -7.65 10.25 1.39
CA VAL A 116 -6.48 9.42 1.67
C VAL A 116 -6.62 8.73 3.03
N LYS A 117 -6.95 9.52 4.05
CA LYS A 117 -7.07 9.00 5.40
C LYS A 117 -8.15 7.94 5.49
N LYS A 118 -9.31 8.18 4.89
CA LYS A 118 -10.43 7.24 4.95
C LYS A 118 -10.12 5.93 4.23
N ARG A 119 -9.53 6.01 3.05
CA ARG A 119 -9.23 4.79 2.30
C ARG A 119 -8.19 3.94 3.01
N VAL A 120 -7.18 4.58 3.59
CA VAL A 120 -6.17 3.86 4.36
C VAL A 120 -6.80 3.21 5.58
N GLN A 121 -7.60 3.97 6.35
CA GLN A 121 -8.26 3.42 7.54
C GLN A 121 -9.15 2.25 7.19
N ASN A 122 -9.96 2.39 6.15
CA ASN A 122 -10.89 1.33 5.75
C ASN A 122 -10.15 0.07 5.33
N THR A 123 -9.07 0.22 4.58
CA THR A 123 -8.30 -0.92 4.12
C THR A 123 -7.63 -1.65 5.28
N LEU A 124 -7.02 -0.89 6.19
CA LEU A 124 -6.36 -1.50 7.34
C LEU A 124 -7.36 -2.23 8.23
N GLU A 125 -8.55 -1.64 8.42
CA GLU A 125 -9.57 -2.24 9.25
C GLU A 125 -10.10 -3.53 8.62
N LEU A 126 -10.35 -3.50 7.32
CA LEU A 126 -10.84 -4.67 6.62
C LEU A 126 -9.87 -5.85 6.74
N TYR A 127 -8.58 -5.59 6.53
CA TYR A 127 -7.59 -6.67 6.59
C TYR A 127 -7.36 -7.16 8.01
N ALA A 128 -7.42 -6.28 8.99
CA ALA A 128 -7.32 -6.70 10.39
C ALA A 128 -8.48 -7.61 10.76
N ASN A 129 -9.69 -7.29 10.29
CA ASN A 129 -10.87 -8.12 10.55
C ASN A 129 -10.76 -9.47 9.87
N GLN A 130 -10.24 -9.51 8.64
CA GLN A 130 -10.06 -10.76 7.93
C GLN A 130 -9.07 -11.67 8.65
N LYS A 131 -7.96 -11.12 9.12
CA LYS A 131 -6.98 -11.90 9.87
C LYS A 131 -7.56 -12.44 11.16
N ARG A 132 -8.39 -11.64 11.84
CA ARG A 132 -9.03 -12.08 13.07
C ARG A 132 -9.97 -13.24 12.81
N LEU A 133 -10.76 -13.18 11.74
CA LEU A 133 -11.68 -14.27 11.40
C LEU A 133 -10.94 -15.55 11.07
N ILE A 134 -9.85 -15.45 10.33
CA ILE A 134 -9.05 -16.62 10.01
C ILE A 134 -8.51 -17.26 11.27
N ASN A 135 -8.01 -16.46 12.20
CA ASN A 135 -7.48 -16.98 13.45
C ASN A 135 -8.53 -17.68 14.27
N VAL A 136 -9.74 -17.14 14.29
CA VAL A 136 -10.85 -17.76 15.04
C VAL A 136 -11.20 -19.11 14.43
N VAL A 137 -11.23 -19.22 13.11
CA VAL A 137 -11.60 -20.47 12.46
C VAL A 137 -10.54 -21.54 12.67
N VAL A 138 -9.27 -21.15 12.64
CA VAL A 138 -8.17 -22.10 12.78
C VAL A 138 -8.04 -22.59 14.21
N ASP A 139 -8.29 -21.72 15.15
CA ASP A 139 -8.20 -22.09 16.57
C ASP A 139 -9.40 -22.92 16.99
#